data_9a37a1ee9008c6b34191ae41de37f309
#
_entry.id   9a37a1ee9008c6b34191ae41de37f309
#
_cell.length_a   1.000
_cell.length_b   1.000
_cell.length_c   1.000
_cell.angle_alpha   90.00
_cell.angle_beta   90.00
_cell.angle_gamma   90.00
#
_symmetry.space_group_name_H-M   'P 1'
#
loop_
_entity.id
_entity.type
_entity.pdbx_description
1 polymer ?
#
loop_
_entity_poly.entity_id
_entity_poly.type
_entity_poly.pdbx_seq_one_letter_code
_entity_poly.pdbx_strand_id
1 'polypeptide(L)'
;DRRQRQMWIRDRVRNRKIRKWFPFTLPKVDIWHSVNQYNKLYRQSPKFIFTIHDLNFLFEQEGQKRQEFLQRIQQKIDKATIITTISHYVADEIKKYTNLNGKEIRVIYNGVERIDQQEGKQPKFATGRPFFFTIGEIRTKKNFHLLVDVMKFLPEYDLYICGKDSFQYADEIRTQIKEKAVGNVFVTGMIEQTEKIWLYRNCQAFLFPSRGEGFGLPVIEAMQFGKAVFISNYTCLPEISNGFAFIWEKLEPEAMAKSIRKNLPLFYEQKEKIDQMKEHAYSFSYEKHIKAYIDLYHELLSAE
;
A
#
# COMPACT_ATOMS: atom_id res chain seq x y z
N ASP A 1 12.42 11.68 -25.98
CA ASP A 1 12.26 12.93 -25.26
C ASP A 1 11.15 12.79 -24.22
N ARG A 2 11.47 13.02 -22.90
CA ARG A 2 10.50 12.90 -21.79
C ARG A 2 9.30 13.84 -21.96
N ARG A 3 9.46 15.03 -22.56
CA ARG A 3 8.38 16.00 -22.80
C ARG A 3 7.39 15.51 -23.87
N GLN A 4 7.86 14.87 -24.93
CA GLN A 4 6.99 14.29 -25.95
C GLN A 4 6.20 13.08 -25.43
N ARG A 5 6.79 12.21 -24.58
CA ARG A 5 6.08 11.10 -23.94
C ARG A 5 5.01 11.59 -22.96
N GLN A 6 5.25 12.66 -22.20
CA GLN A 6 4.23 13.24 -21.31
C GLN A 6 3.09 13.92 -22.08
N MET A 7 3.36 14.56 -23.21
CA MET A 7 2.30 15.11 -24.09
C MET A 7 1.44 13.99 -24.69
N TRP A 8 2.02 12.89 -25.13
CA TRP A 8 1.29 11.74 -25.67
C TRP A 8 0.36 11.10 -24.61
N ILE A 9 0.78 11.02 -23.37
CA ILE A 9 -0.05 10.53 -22.26
C ILE A 9 -1.19 11.50 -21.93
N ARG A 10 -0.94 12.82 -21.94
CA ARG A 10 -1.98 13.85 -21.69
C ARG A 10 -3.06 13.89 -22.77
N ASP A 11 -2.70 13.82 -24.02
CA ASP A 11 -3.68 13.83 -25.13
C ASP A 11 -4.51 12.53 -25.17
N ARG A 12 -3.92 11.39 -24.84
CA ARG A 12 -4.66 10.13 -24.69
C ARG A 12 -5.63 10.12 -23.50
N VAL A 13 -5.31 10.82 -22.42
CA VAL A 13 -6.19 10.95 -21.24
C VAL A 13 -7.37 11.90 -21.51
N ARG A 14 -7.18 12.97 -22.28
CA ARG A 14 -8.25 13.91 -22.65
C ARG A 14 -9.38 13.25 -23.47
N ASN A 15 -9.07 12.24 -24.27
CA ASN A 15 -10.03 11.49 -25.08
C ASN A 15 -10.70 10.29 -24.36
N ARG A 16 -10.57 10.15 -23.02
CA ARG A 16 -11.13 9.04 -22.27
C ARG A 16 -12.64 8.85 -22.41
N LYS A 17 -13.40 9.94 -22.50
CA LYS A 17 -14.89 9.87 -22.65
C LYS A 17 -15.27 9.33 -24.02
N ILE A 18 -14.65 9.79 -25.09
CA ILE A 18 -14.94 9.38 -26.48
C ILE A 18 -14.55 7.91 -26.69
N ARG A 19 -13.38 7.47 -26.21
CA ARG A 19 -12.89 6.09 -26.36
C ARG A 19 -13.73 5.04 -25.61
N LYS A 20 -14.44 5.43 -24.57
CA LYS A 20 -15.36 4.54 -23.85
C LYS A 20 -16.57 4.15 -24.70
N TRP A 21 -17.03 5.05 -25.57
CA TRP A 21 -18.16 4.86 -26.47
C TRP A 21 -17.74 4.23 -27.82
N PHE A 22 -16.47 4.37 -28.20
CA PHE A 22 -15.93 3.89 -29.46
C PHE A 22 -14.69 3.01 -29.25
N PRO A 23 -14.85 1.78 -28.72
CA PRO A 23 -13.73 0.87 -28.44
C PRO A 23 -12.92 0.49 -29.69
N PHE A 24 -13.51 0.61 -30.89
CA PHE A 24 -12.83 0.38 -32.18
C PHE A 24 -11.76 1.45 -32.50
N THR A 25 -11.75 2.60 -31.80
CA THR A 25 -10.70 3.63 -31.97
C THR A 25 -9.42 3.32 -31.19
N LEU A 26 -9.42 2.28 -30.36
CA LEU A 26 -8.22 1.82 -29.68
C LEU A 26 -7.30 1.12 -30.70
N PRO A 27 -5.95 1.30 -30.61
CA PRO A 27 -5.02 0.63 -31.50
C PRO A 27 -5.10 -0.90 -31.36
N LYS A 28 -4.89 -1.64 -32.43
CA LYS A 28 -4.66 -3.08 -32.36
C LYS A 28 -3.35 -3.33 -31.61
N VAL A 29 -3.36 -4.26 -30.68
CA VAL A 29 -2.20 -4.63 -29.86
C VAL A 29 -2.20 -6.14 -29.65
N ASP A 30 -1.02 -6.72 -29.54
CA ASP A 30 -0.83 -8.15 -29.29
C ASP A 30 -1.13 -8.48 -27.81
N ILE A 31 -0.75 -7.57 -26.93
CA ILE A 31 -1.04 -7.68 -25.49
C ILE A 31 -1.87 -6.46 -25.03
N TRP A 32 -2.97 -6.73 -24.37
CA TRP A 32 -3.70 -5.74 -23.58
C TRP A 32 -3.46 -5.97 -22.10
N HIS A 33 -2.86 -5.01 -21.41
CA HIS A 33 -2.64 -5.10 -19.97
C HIS A 33 -3.57 -4.13 -19.22
N SER A 34 -4.49 -4.66 -18.46
CA SER A 34 -5.27 -3.89 -17.48
C SER A 34 -4.54 -3.85 -16.16
N VAL A 35 -3.78 -2.80 -15.94
CA VAL A 35 -2.91 -2.60 -14.76
C VAL A 35 -3.65 -2.38 -13.45
N ASN A 36 -4.98 -2.41 -13.45
CA ASN A 36 -5.80 -2.16 -12.27
C ASN A 36 -7.19 -2.77 -12.45
N GLN A 37 -7.77 -3.34 -11.39
CA GLN A 37 -9.09 -3.97 -11.39
C GLN A 37 -10.24 -3.00 -11.69
N TYR A 38 -10.07 -1.71 -11.42
CA TYR A 38 -11.10 -0.67 -11.67
C TYR A 38 -11.07 -0.10 -13.09
N ASN A 39 -10.07 -0.46 -13.91
CA ASN A 39 -9.99 0.02 -15.29
C ASN A 39 -11.19 -0.49 -16.10
N LYS A 40 -11.99 0.43 -16.66
CA LYS A 40 -13.18 0.12 -17.46
C LYS A 40 -12.88 -0.07 -18.94
N LEU A 41 -11.70 0.34 -19.39
CA LEU A 41 -11.28 0.18 -20.77
C LEU A 41 -10.79 -1.25 -20.98
N TYR A 42 -11.40 -1.92 -21.93
CA TYR A 42 -10.98 -3.23 -22.42
C TYR A 42 -11.07 -3.23 -23.94
N ARG A 43 -10.05 -3.78 -24.56
CA ARG A 43 -10.08 -4.14 -25.98
C ARG A 43 -9.76 -5.63 -26.10
N GLN A 44 -10.49 -6.29 -26.98
CA GLN A 44 -10.15 -7.66 -27.34
C GLN A 44 -8.76 -7.67 -28.00
N SER A 45 -7.86 -8.46 -27.46
CA SER A 45 -6.52 -8.70 -27.95
C SER A 45 -6.22 -10.20 -27.83
N PRO A 46 -5.25 -10.72 -28.59
CA PRO A 46 -4.85 -12.14 -28.49
C PRO A 46 -4.44 -12.54 -27.08
N LYS A 47 -3.75 -11.65 -26.38
CA LYS A 47 -3.28 -11.86 -25.00
C LYS A 47 -3.81 -10.74 -24.10
N PHE A 48 -4.45 -11.10 -22.99
CA PHE A 48 -4.96 -10.17 -21.99
C PHE A 48 -4.39 -10.44 -20.61
N ILE A 49 -3.63 -9.48 -20.07
CA ILE A 49 -3.11 -9.50 -18.71
C ILE A 49 -4.04 -8.68 -17.82
N PHE A 50 -4.47 -9.27 -16.72
CA PHE A 50 -5.34 -8.60 -15.75
C PHE A 50 -4.67 -8.51 -14.38
N THR A 51 -4.25 -7.31 -13.96
CA THR A 51 -3.68 -7.07 -12.62
C THR A 51 -4.79 -6.73 -11.63
N ILE A 52 -4.78 -7.45 -10.50
CA ILE A 52 -5.65 -7.22 -9.35
C ILE A 52 -4.76 -6.82 -8.17
N HIS A 53 -4.92 -5.58 -7.69
CA HIS A 53 -4.12 -5.04 -6.58
C HIS A 53 -4.65 -5.45 -5.21
N ASP A 54 -5.95 -5.57 -5.05
CA ASP A 54 -6.61 -5.98 -3.82
C ASP A 54 -8.07 -6.36 -4.07
N LEU A 55 -8.68 -6.98 -3.07
CA LEU A 55 -10.11 -7.20 -2.99
C LEU A 55 -10.71 -6.47 -1.77
N ASN A 56 -10.16 -5.33 -1.37
CA ASN A 56 -10.56 -4.57 -0.18
C ASN A 56 -12.05 -4.21 -0.18
N PHE A 57 -12.68 -4.07 -1.35
CA PHE A 57 -14.11 -3.85 -1.46
C PHE A 57 -14.95 -4.96 -0.79
N LEU A 58 -14.39 -6.15 -0.61
CA LEU A 58 -15.05 -7.25 0.11
C LEU A 58 -15.32 -6.91 1.57
N PHE A 59 -14.51 -6.02 2.15
CA PHE A 59 -14.62 -5.54 3.53
C PHE A 59 -15.25 -4.14 3.62
N GLU A 60 -15.20 -3.37 2.52
CA GLU A 60 -15.70 -1.99 2.46
C GLU A 60 -17.14 -1.90 1.92
N GLN A 61 -17.62 -2.93 1.21
CA GLN A 61 -18.95 -2.97 0.59
C GLN A 61 -19.73 -4.19 1.06
N GLU A 62 -21.05 -4.02 1.16
CA GLU A 62 -21.96 -5.08 1.55
C GLU A 62 -23.05 -5.30 0.50
N GLY A 63 -23.79 -6.40 0.60
CA GLY A 63 -24.96 -6.70 -0.20
C GLY A 63 -24.70 -6.71 -1.71
N GLN A 64 -25.61 -6.06 -2.45
CA GLN A 64 -25.61 -6.05 -3.92
C GLN A 64 -24.34 -5.43 -4.52
N LYS A 65 -23.81 -4.35 -3.93
CA LYS A 65 -22.60 -3.69 -4.44
C LYS A 65 -21.38 -4.61 -4.39
N ARG A 66 -21.21 -5.37 -3.32
CA ARG A 66 -20.14 -6.38 -3.20
C ARG A 66 -20.24 -7.43 -4.31
N GLN A 67 -21.45 -7.95 -4.57
CA GLN A 67 -21.68 -8.91 -5.63
C GLN A 67 -21.39 -8.35 -7.02
N GLU A 68 -21.82 -7.13 -7.32
CA GLU A 68 -21.53 -6.48 -8.59
C GLU A 68 -20.02 -6.30 -8.83
N PHE A 69 -19.25 -5.94 -7.79
CA PHE A 69 -17.80 -5.84 -7.91
C PHE A 69 -17.16 -7.20 -8.20
N LEU A 70 -17.57 -8.25 -7.49
CA LEU A 70 -17.09 -9.62 -7.73
C LEU A 70 -17.41 -10.10 -9.15
N GLN A 71 -18.63 -9.87 -9.63
CA GLN A 71 -19.02 -10.22 -10.99
C GLN A 71 -18.17 -9.50 -12.04
N ARG A 72 -17.87 -8.20 -11.85
CA ARG A 72 -17.01 -7.44 -12.77
C ARG A 72 -15.58 -7.98 -12.80
N ILE A 73 -15.06 -8.40 -11.65
CA ILE A 73 -13.72 -9.02 -11.56
C ILE A 73 -13.76 -10.37 -12.26
N GLN A 74 -14.77 -11.22 -11.98
CA GLN A 74 -14.93 -12.51 -12.62
C GLN A 74 -15.00 -12.40 -14.15
N GLN A 75 -15.81 -11.48 -14.69
CA GLN A 75 -15.89 -11.23 -16.12
C GLN A 75 -14.56 -10.88 -16.78
N LYS A 76 -13.65 -10.22 -16.04
CA LYS A 76 -12.30 -9.93 -16.54
C LYS A 76 -11.37 -11.12 -16.39
N ILE A 77 -11.47 -11.87 -15.30
CA ILE A 77 -10.77 -13.13 -15.11
C ILE A 77 -11.11 -14.08 -16.25
N ASP A 78 -12.39 -14.23 -16.60
CA ASP A 78 -12.84 -15.11 -17.69
C ASP A 78 -12.21 -14.78 -19.05
N LYS A 79 -11.91 -13.50 -19.28
CA LYS A 79 -11.28 -12.99 -20.51
C LYS A 79 -9.76 -12.97 -20.46
N ALA A 80 -9.16 -13.02 -19.26
CA ALA A 80 -7.72 -12.90 -19.10
C ALA A 80 -7.00 -14.13 -19.65
N THR A 81 -5.84 -13.94 -20.24
CA THR A 81 -4.88 -15.00 -20.56
C THR A 81 -4.14 -15.40 -19.27
N ILE A 82 -3.74 -14.39 -18.50
CA ILE A 82 -3.07 -14.56 -17.20
C ILE A 82 -3.54 -13.48 -16.24
N ILE A 83 -3.56 -13.79 -14.96
CA ILE A 83 -3.85 -12.87 -13.88
C ILE A 83 -2.54 -12.53 -13.18
N THR A 84 -2.30 -11.25 -12.92
CA THR A 84 -1.19 -10.82 -12.06
C THR A 84 -1.71 -10.16 -10.80
N THR A 85 -0.95 -10.26 -9.71
CA THR A 85 -1.26 -9.62 -8.44
C THR A 85 0.01 -9.20 -7.72
N ILE A 86 -0.13 -8.41 -6.67
CA ILE A 86 0.97 -7.70 -6.02
C ILE A 86 1.43 -8.32 -4.70
N SER A 87 0.79 -9.42 -4.26
CA SER A 87 1.21 -10.21 -3.09
C SER A 87 0.60 -11.61 -3.16
N HIS A 88 1.18 -12.57 -2.44
CA HIS A 88 0.63 -13.92 -2.29
C HIS A 88 -0.70 -13.87 -1.54
N TYR A 89 -0.82 -13.01 -0.53
CA TYR A 89 -2.08 -12.77 0.17
C TYR A 89 -3.21 -12.44 -0.82
N VAL A 90 -3.00 -11.48 -1.73
CA VAL A 90 -4.02 -11.12 -2.73
C VAL A 90 -4.28 -12.26 -3.71
N ALA A 91 -3.25 -13.05 -4.07
CA ALA A 91 -3.44 -14.24 -4.91
C ALA A 91 -4.38 -15.25 -4.24
N ASP A 92 -4.23 -15.48 -2.94
CA ASP A 92 -5.07 -16.40 -2.18
C ASP A 92 -6.49 -15.89 -2.01
N GLU A 93 -6.67 -14.57 -1.78
CA GLU A 93 -8.00 -13.95 -1.77
C GLU A 93 -8.70 -14.07 -3.13
N ILE A 94 -7.97 -13.90 -4.25
CA ILE A 94 -8.53 -14.11 -5.60
C ILE A 94 -9.01 -15.56 -5.76
N LYS A 95 -8.19 -16.55 -5.41
CA LYS A 95 -8.55 -17.97 -5.47
C LYS A 95 -9.78 -18.30 -4.62
N LYS A 96 -9.89 -17.67 -3.44
CA LYS A 96 -10.98 -17.89 -2.50
C LYS A 96 -12.32 -17.32 -2.96
N TYR A 97 -12.31 -16.14 -3.61
CA TYR A 97 -13.55 -15.42 -3.93
C TYR A 97 -13.93 -15.45 -5.42
N THR A 98 -13.09 -16.02 -6.28
CA THR A 98 -13.34 -16.08 -7.74
C THR A 98 -13.04 -17.46 -8.29
N ASN A 99 -13.55 -17.73 -9.50
CA ASN A 99 -13.20 -18.93 -10.24
C ASN A 99 -12.14 -18.58 -11.30
N LEU A 100 -10.98 -19.20 -11.19
CA LEU A 100 -9.87 -18.98 -12.13
C LEU A 100 -10.07 -19.67 -13.48
N ASN A 101 -10.95 -20.66 -13.57
CA ASN A 101 -11.16 -21.46 -14.78
C ASN A 101 -9.83 -22.04 -15.36
N GLY A 102 -8.95 -22.51 -14.48
CA GLY A 102 -7.64 -23.08 -14.84
C GLY A 102 -6.56 -22.04 -15.19
N LYS A 103 -6.83 -20.73 -15.05
CA LYS A 103 -5.85 -19.69 -15.37
C LYS A 103 -4.80 -19.54 -14.29
N GLU A 104 -3.58 -19.19 -14.72
CA GLU A 104 -2.46 -18.89 -13.85
C GLU A 104 -2.65 -17.54 -13.14
N ILE A 105 -2.27 -17.49 -11.86
CA ILE A 105 -2.02 -16.24 -11.14
C ILE A 105 -0.52 -16.11 -10.92
N ARG A 106 0.06 -15.01 -11.38
CA ARG A 106 1.47 -14.68 -11.15
C ARG A 106 1.59 -13.51 -10.17
N VAL A 107 2.34 -13.70 -9.10
CA VAL A 107 2.64 -12.64 -8.14
C VAL A 107 3.82 -11.84 -8.66
N ILE A 108 3.61 -10.55 -8.84
CA ILE A 108 4.65 -9.57 -9.20
C ILE A 108 4.54 -8.44 -8.20
N TYR A 109 5.43 -8.43 -7.20
CA TYR A 109 5.46 -7.41 -6.16
C TYR A 109 5.60 -6.00 -6.74
N ASN A 110 5.00 -5.01 -6.09
CA ASN A 110 5.15 -3.61 -6.47
C ASN A 110 6.60 -3.16 -6.35
N GLY A 111 7.04 -2.35 -7.31
CA GLY A 111 8.26 -1.56 -7.18
C GLY A 111 8.06 -0.42 -6.18
N VAL A 112 9.06 -0.21 -5.34
CA VAL A 112 9.11 0.86 -4.34
C VAL A 112 10.28 1.77 -4.65
N GLU A 113 10.04 3.08 -4.63
CA GLU A 113 11.10 4.06 -4.83
C GLU A 113 12.09 4.02 -3.67
N ARG A 114 13.37 4.13 -3.98
CA ARG A 114 14.40 4.27 -2.95
C ARG A 114 14.45 5.73 -2.49
N ILE A 115 13.94 6.00 -1.29
CA ILE A 115 13.78 7.35 -0.76
C ILE A 115 14.71 7.67 0.43
N ASP A 116 15.38 6.68 0.97
CA ASP A 116 16.27 6.84 2.14
C ASP A 116 17.50 7.72 1.89
N GLN A 117 17.91 7.88 0.62
CA GLN A 117 19.02 8.73 0.20
C GLN A 117 18.59 10.16 -0.17
N GLN A 118 17.29 10.43 -0.27
CA GLN A 118 16.77 11.74 -0.63
C GLN A 118 16.81 12.70 0.57
N GLU A 119 16.89 14.00 0.29
CA GLU A 119 16.86 15.01 1.33
C GLU A 119 15.49 15.10 2.00
N GLY A 120 15.49 15.22 3.32
CA GLY A 120 14.30 15.44 4.13
C GLY A 120 14.28 16.84 4.74
N LYS A 121 13.09 17.44 4.84
CA LYS A 121 12.85 18.74 5.46
C LYS A 121 11.96 18.56 6.67
N GLN A 122 12.40 19.10 7.83
CA GLN A 122 11.61 19.06 9.04
C GLN A 122 10.27 19.80 8.85
N PRO A 123 9.13 19.13 9.10
CA PRO A 123 7.84 19.78 9.04
C PRO A 123 7.67 20.80 10.18
N LYS A 124 6.94 21.89 9.92
CA LYS A 124 6.71 22.95 10.92
C LYS A 124 5.93 22.49 12.14
N PHE A 125 5.16 21.41 12.01
CA PHE A 125 4.38 20.86 13.11
C PHE A 125 5.18 19.95 14.06
N ALA A 126 6.43 19.60 13.71
CA ALA A 126 7.26 18.74 14.55
C ALA A 126 7.65 19.47 15.84
N THR A 127 7.30 18.87 16.98
CA THR A 127 7.45 19.48 18.32
C THR A 127 8.89 19.43 18.87
N GLY A 128 9.75 18.60 18.25
CA GLY A 128 11.11 18.31 18.76
C GLY A 128 11.15 17.17 19.78
N ARG A 129 10.01 16.63 20.22
CA ARG A 129 9.96 15.44 21.08
C ARG A 129 10.21 14.16 20.26
N PRO A 130 10.69 13.05 20.89
CA PRO A 130 10.69 11.74 20.24
C PRO A 130 9.29 11.39 19.75
N PHE A 131 9.17 10.77 18.57
CA PHE A 131 7.87 10.56 17.98
C PHE A 131 7.76 9.23 17.22
N PHE A 132 6.53 8.73 17.12
CA PHE A 132 6.10 7.70 16.20
C PHE A 132 5.44 8.31 14.97
N PHE A 133 5.45 7.56 13.88
CA PHE A 133 4.95 8.02 12.60
C PHE A 133 4.04 6.97 11.96
N THR A 134 2.97 7.43 11.34
CA THR A 134 2.13 6.63 10.45
C THR A 134 1.64 7.48 9.28
N ILE A 135 1.44 6.86 8.11
CA ILE A 135 0.98 7.57 6.91
C ILE A 135 0.05 6.71 6.06
N GLY A 136 -0.93 7.36 5.43
CA GLY A 136 -1.85 6.75 4.48
C GLY A 136 -3.11 7.57 4.30
N GLU A 137 -4.01 7.15 3.41
CA GLU A 137 -5.37 7.70 3.41
C GLU A 137 -6.02 7.38 4.75
N ILE A 138 -6.46 8.41 5.50
CA ILE A 138 -7.05 8.24 6.84
C ILE A 138 -8.46 7.69 6.70
N ARG A 139 -8.56 6.37 6.57
CA ARG A 139 -9.81 5.60 6.41
C ARG A 139 -9.94 4.55 7.49
N THR A 140 -11.15 4.10 7.76
CA THR A 140 -11.49 3.12 8.80
C THR A 140 -10.62 1.87 8.76
N LYS A 141 -10.31 1.35 7.56
CA LYS A 141 -9.45 0.17 7.41
C LYS A 141 -8.01 0.34 7.93
N LYS A 142 -7.54 1.58 8.07
CA LYS A 142 -6.19 1.87 8.59
C LYS A 142 -6.11 1.78 10.11
N ASN A 143 -7.24 1.74 10.83
CA ASN A 143 -7.33 1.62 12.28
C ASN A 143 -6.51 2.65 13.09
N PHE A 144 -6.26 3.83 12.53
CA PHE A 144 -5.44 4.85 13.21
C PHE A 144 -6.07 5.34 14.53
N HIS A 145 -7.39 5.18 14.71
CA HIS A 145 -8.08 5.47 15.98
C HIS A 145 -7.53 4.66 17.17
N LEU A 146 -7.04 3.42 16.91
CA LEU A 146 -6.42 2.61 17.96
C LEU A 146 -5.13 3.24 18.48
N LEU A 147 -4.36 3.90 17.60
CA LEU A 147 -3.12 4.55 17.99
C LEU A 147 -3.35 5.71 18.95
N VAL A 148 -4.52 6.39 18.90
CA VAL A 148 -4.89 7.42 19.89
C VAL A 148 -4.93 6.81 21.30
N ASP A 149 -5.51 5.62 21.43
CA ASP A 149 -5.57 4.93 22.74
C ASP A 149 -4.22 4.34 23.14
N VAL A 150 -3.42 3.86 22.21
CA VAL A 150 -2.03 3.42 22.43
C VAL A 150 -1.19 4.54 23.04
N MET A 151 -1.32 5.77 22.53
CA MET A 151 -0.52 6.92 22.96
C MET A 151 -0.81 7.39 24.38
N LYS A 152 -1.93 7.00 24.98
CA LYS A 152 -2.19 7.22 26.44
C LYS A 152 -1.18 6.47 27.31
N PHE A 153 -0.70 5.33 26.82
CA PHE A 153 0.31 4.53 27.53
C PHE A 153 1.74 4.92 27.20
N LEU A 154 1.96 5.88 26.27
CA LEU A 154 3.25 6.30 25.76
C LEU A 154 3.37 7.85 25.79
N PRO A 155 3.18 8.50 26.94
CA PRO A 155 3.12 9.97 27.04
C PRO A 155 4.47 10.65 26.74
N GLU A 156 5.57 9.90 26.78
CA GLU A 156 6.93 10.35 26.46
C GLU A 156 7.17 10.59 24.96
N TYR A 157 6.31 10.05 24.08
CA TYR A 157 6.39 10.19 22.63
C TYR A 157 5.24 11.01 22.07
N ASP A 158 5.46 11.61 20.93
CA ASP A 158 4.41 12.15 20.08
C ASP A 158 4.04 11.14 18.98
N LEU A 159 2.86 11.27 18.39
CA LEU A 159 2.44 10.50 17.22
C LEU A 159 1.98 11.46 16.11
N TYR A 160 2.58 11.33 14.92
CA TYR A 160 2.11 12.02 13.72
C TYR A 160 1.35 11.04 12.83
N ILE A 161 0.05 11.34 12.61
CA ILE A 161 -0.84 10.64 11.67
C ILE A 161 -0.96 11.50 10.42
N CYS A 162 -0.28 11.11 9.36
CA CYS A 162 -0.19 11.88 8.13
C CYS A 162 -0.96 11.24 6.97
N GLY A 163 -1.33 12.06 6.00
CA GLY A 163 -1.93 11.63 4.76
C GLY A 163 -3.29 12.24 4.47
N LYS A 164 -3.94 11.79 3.41
CA LYS A 164 -5.22 12.34 2.96
C LYS A 164 -6.30 12.14 4.02
N ASP A 165 -6.83 13.25 4.53
CA ASP A 165 -7.76 13.33 5.66
C ASP A 165 -9.16 13.85 5.30
N SER A 166 -9.51 13.85 4.01
CA SER A 166 -10.82 14.29 3.49
C SER A 166 -11.97 13.29 3.75
N PHE A 167 -11.80 12.36 4.65
CA PHE A 167 -12.78 11.34 5.00
C PHE A 167 -13.31 11.60 6.41
N GLN A 168 -14.60 11.35 6.66
CA GLN A 168 -15.25 11.50 7.95
C GLN A 168 -14.46 10.83 9.10
N TYR A 169 -13.84 9.71 8.84
CA TYR A 169 -13.02 8.99 9.82
C TYR A 169 -11.85 9.82 10.38
N ALA A 170 -11.29 10.76 9.61
CA ALA A 170 -10.25 11.65 10.12
C ALA A 170 -10.83 12.62 11.19
N ASP A 171 -12.06 13.08 11.01
CA ASP A 171 -12.73 13.94 11.97
C ASP A 171 -13.14 13.17 13.23
N GLU A 172 -13.52 11.91 13.08
CA GLU A 172 -13.77 10.99 14.20
C GLU A 172 -12.50 10.82 15.06
N ILE A 173 -11.31 10.66 14.43
CA ILE A 173 -10.04 10.59 15.16
C ILE A 173 -9.75 11.91 15.88
N ARG A 174 -9.94 13.07 15.23
CA ARG A 174 -9.75 14.39 15.87
C ARG A 174 -10.68 14.60 17.06
N THR A 175 -11.93 14.14 16.96
CA THR A 175 -12.90 14.16 18.06
C THR A 175 -12.44 13.26 19.19
N GLN A 176 -12.03 12.03 18.91
CA GLN A 176 -11.50 11.09 19.90
C GLN A 176 -10.30 11.66 20.66
N ILE A 177 -9.36 12.34 19.97
CA ILE A 177 -8.19 12.99 20.58
C ILE A 177 -8.66 14.05 21.61
N LYS A 178 -9.63 14.88 21.25
CA LYS A 178 -10.18 15.92 22.13
C LYS A 178 -10.92 15.33 23.33
N GLU A 179 -11.86 14.41 23.09
CA GLU A 179 -12.69 13.80 24.14
C GLU A 179 -11.86 13.02 25.16
N LYS A 180 -10.80 12.36 24.69
CA LYS A 180 -9.90 11.57 25.56
C LYS A 180 -8.73 12.39 26.12
N ALA A 181 -8.66 13.68 25.81
CA ALA A 181 -7.59 14.61 26.22
C ALA A 181 -6.16 14.07 25.95
N VAL A 182 -5.96 13.46 24.76
CA VAL A 182 -4.66 12.91 24.36
C VAL A 182 -3.86 13.98 23.64
N GLY A 183 -2.96 14.67 24.39
CA GLY A 183 -2.23 15.84 23.89
C GLY A 183 -1.01 15.53 23.01
N ASN A 184 -0.64 14.27 22.84
CA ASN A 184 0.55 13.82 22.11
C ASN A 184 0.23 13.10 20.78
N VAL A 185 -0.94 13.33 20.19
CA VAL A 185 -1.35 12.80 18.89
C VAL A 185 -1.76 13.93 17.96
N PHE A 186 -1.17 13.95 16.76
CA PHE A 186 -1.36 15.02 15.78
C PHE A 186 -1.81 14.42 14.43
N VAL A 187 -3.00 14.81 13.96
CA VAL A 187 -3.49 14.51 12.61
C VAL A 187 -3.11 15.67 11.70
N THR A 188 -2.07 15.49 10.91
CA THR A 188 -1.41 16.58 10.16
C THR A 188 -2.02 16.85 8.78
N GLY A 189 -2.83 15.90 8.26
CA GLY A 189 -3.26 15.94 6.87
C GLY A 189 -2.15 15.55 5.89
N MET A 190 -2.28 15.99 4.64
CA MET A 190 -1.27 15.73 3.60
C MET A 190 0.03 16.49 3.89
N ILE A 191 1.14 15.82 3.62
CA ILE A 191 2.49 16.35 3.79
C ILE A 191 3.26 16.28 2.47
N GLU A 192 4.33 17.09 2.36
CA GLU A 192 5.24 17.05 1.22
C GLU A 192 6.14 15.81 1.25
N GLN A 193 6.67 15.40 0.09
CA GLN A 193 7.59 14.26 0.00
C GLN A 193 8.84 14.45 0.88
N THR A 194 9.40 15.66 0.92
CA THR A 194 10.56 15.97 1.75
C THR A 194 10.25 15.89 3.24
N GLU A 195 9.04 16.27 3.66
CA GLU A 195 8.57 16.13 5.04
C GLU A 195 8.35 14.66 5.42
N LYS A 196 7.78 13.86 4.48
CA LYS A 196 7.62 12.39 4.66
C LYS A 196 9.00 11.72 4.88
N ILE A 197 9.99 12.08 4.08
CA ILE A 197 11.36 11.57 4.20
C ILE A 197 11.96 11.92 5.56
N TRP A 198 11.78 13.16 6.01
CA TRP A 198 12.27 13.59 7.32
C TRP A 198 11.59 12.81 8.46
N LEU A 199 10.28 12.60 8.38
CA LEU A 199 9.53 11.84 9.38
C LEU A 199 9.99 10.39 9.44
N TYR A 200 10.15 9.70 8.32
CA TYR A 200 10.72 8.35 8.31
C TYR A 200 12.14 8.33 8.92
N ARG A 201 12.99 9.30 8.56
CA ARG A 201 14.38 9.34 9.03
C ARG A 201 14.50 9.57 10.53
N ASN A 202 13.58 10.32 11.13
CA ASN A 202 13.69 10.78 12.51
C ASN A 202 12.70 10.14 13.49
N CYS A 203 11.71 9.36 13.02
CA CYS A 203 10.80 8.66 13.93
C CYS A 203 11.53 7.58 14.74
N GLN A 204 11.01 7.30 15.93
CA GLN A 204 11.47 6.18 16.77
C GLN A 204 10.95 4.85 16.24
N ALA A 205 9.72 4.82 15.72
CA ALA A 205 9.13 3.67 15.04
C ALA A 205 8.03 4.12 14.08
N PHE A 206 7.77 3.25 13.11
CA PHE A 206 6.63 3.34 12.21
C PHE A 206 5.52 2.40 12.70
N LEU A 207 4.31 2.94 12.90
CA LEU A 207 3.17 2.21 13.46
C LEU A 207 2.08 2.03 12.40
N PHE A 208 1.70 0.78 12.08
CA PHE A 208 0.77 0.54 10.97
C PHE A 208 -0.28 -0.55 11.30
N PRO A 209 -1.35 -0.22 12.06
CA PRO A 209 -2.39 -1.17 12.50
C PRO A 209 -3.44 -1.48 11.43
N SER A 210 -3.10 -1.35 10.15
CA SER A 210 -4.05 -1.48 9.04
C SER A 210 -4.67 -2.89 8.96
N ARG A 211 -5.97 -2.97 8.64
CA ARG A 211 -6.70 -4.22 8.36
C ARG A 211 -6.93 -4.49 6.88
N GLY A 212 -6.56 -3.56 6.00
CA GLY A 212 -6.88 -3.68 4.57
C GLY A 212 -5.77 -3.12 3.68
N GLU A 213 -4.83 -3.98 3.30
CA GLU A 213 -3.74 -3.66 2.38
C GLU A 213 -3.65 -4.70 1.26
N GLY A 214 -3.28 -4.23 0.07
CA GLY A 214 -2.87 -5.11 -1.02
C GLY A 214 -1.36 -5.37 -1.01
N PHE A 215 -0.56 -4.40 -0.47
CA PHE A 215 0.89 -4.48 -0.42
C PHE A 215 1.51 -3.88 0.84
N GLY A 216 1.24 -2.62 1.16
CA GLY A 216 1.83 -1.98 2.34
C GLY A 216 3.11 -1.17 2.03
N LEU A 217 3.08 -0.35 0.96
CA LEU A 217 4.21 0.52 0.57
C LEU A 217 4.83 1.28 1.74
N PRO A 218 4.05 1.89 2.69
CA PRO A 218 4.63 2.63 3.81
C PRO A 218 5.48 1.77 4.75
N VAL A 219 5.21 0.48 4.85
CA VAL A 219 6.00 -0.48 5.64
C VAL A 219 7.39 -0.64 5.02
N ILE A 220 7.46 -0.85 3.70
CA ILE A 220 8.73 -0.97 2.98
C ILE A 220 9.50 0.34 3.03
N GLU A 221 8.82 1.49 2.87
CA GLU A 221 9.44 2.81 3.01
C GLU A 221 10.10 2.96 4.39
N ALA A 222 9.40 2.62 5.48
CA ALA A 222 9.98 2.70 6.84
C ALA A 222 11.19 1.77 7.02
N MET A 223 11.14 0.58 6.44
CA MET A 223 12.25 -0.38 6.47
C MET A 223 13.50 0.12 5.73
N GLN A 224 13.35 0.88 4.62
CA GLN A 224 14.48 1.51 3.93
C GLN A 224 15.27 2.44 4.85
N PHE A 225 14.59 3.12 5.79
CA PHE A 225 15.24 3.99 6.80
C PHE A 225 15.76 3.23 8.01
N GLY A 226 15.66 1.92 8.06
CA GLY A 226 16.13 1.12 9.20
C GLY A 226 15.32 1.37 10.47
N LYS A 227 14.04 1.70 10.36
CA LYS A 227 13.18 2.00 11.51
C LYS A 227 12.51 0.76 12.05
N ALA A 228 12.31 0.72 13.36
CA ALA A 228 11.45 -0.26 13.96
C ALA A 228 10.02 -0.12 13.38
N VAL A 229 9.46 -1.22 12.92
CA VAL A 229 8.14 -1.25 12.27
C VAL A 229 7.21 -2.15 13.08
N PHE A 230 6.05 -1.60 13.46
CA PHE A 230 5.00 -2.32 14.16
C PHE A 230 3.76 -2.39 13.28
N ILE A 231 3.28 -3.59 13.00
CA ILE A 231 2.18 -3.86 12.07
C ILE A 231 1.12 -4.75 12.71
N SER A 232 -0.08 -4.71 12.14
CA SER A 232 -1.12 -5.69 12.44
C SER A 232 -0.81 -7.04 11.78
N ASN A 233 -1.41 -8.11 12.29
CA ASN A 233 -1.37 -9.45 11.70
C ASN A 233 -2.49 -9.63 10.65
N TYR A 234 -2.68 -8.61 9.77
CA TYR A 234 -3.73 -8.65 8.76
C TYR A 234 -3.15 -8.50 7.35
N THR A 235 -3.82 -9.16 6.41
CA THR A 235 -3.56 -9.08 4.97
C THR A 235 -2.11 -9.41 4.58
N CYS A 236 -1.54 -8.68 3.64
CA CYS A 236 -0.17 -8.92 3.15
C CYS A 236 0.95 -8.38 4.07
N LEU A 237 0.63 -7.71 5.18
CA LEU A 237 1.63 -7.05 6.02
C LEU A 237 2.69 -8.01 6.60
N PRO A 238 2.32 -9.18 7.17
CA PRO A 238 3.30 -10.18 7.61
C PRO A 238 4.18 -10.70 6.47
N GLU A 239 3.58 -10.97 5.28
CA GLU A 239 4.29 -11.41 4.08
C GLU A 239 5.35 -10.38 3.65
N ILE A 240 4.92 -9.12 3.47
CA ILE A 240 5.79 -8.05 2.97
C ILE A 240 6.89 -7.69 3.96
N SER A 241 6.61 -7.78 5.26
CA SER A 241 7.61 -7.51 6.29
C SER A 241 8.64 -8.62 6.48
N ASN A 242 8.35 -9.84 6.02
CA ASN A 242 9.23 -11.01 6.03
C ASN A 242 9.92 -11.24 7.40
N GLY A 243 9.19 -11.07 8.51
CA GLY A 243 9.71 -11.26 9.87
C GLY A 243 10.57 -10.10 10.42
N PHE A 244 10.75 -9.02 9.66
CA PHE A 244 11.48 -7.84 10.13
C PHE A 244 10.65 -6.86 10.95
N ALA A 245 9.29 -6.90 10.82
CA ALA A 245 8.41 -6.09 11.63
C ALA A 245 7.96 -6.82 12.91
N PHE A 246 7.62 -6.06 13.94
CA PHE A 246 6.92 -6.55 15.12
C PHE A 246 5.41 -6.64 14.82
N ILE A 247 4.84 -7.80 14.95
CA ILE A 247 3.44 -8.07 14.66
C ILE A 247 2.61 -7.95 15.93
N TRP A 248 1.58 -7.14 15.88
CA TRP A 248 0.53 -7.12 16.90
C TRP A 248 -0.49 -8.22 16.59
N GLU A 249 -0.42 -9.32 17.35
CA GLU A 249 -1.39 -10.42 17.23
C GLU A 249 -2.80 -9.99 17.62
N LYS A 250 -2.89 -9.07 18.59
CA LYS A 250 -4.13 -8.44 19.01
C LYS A 250 -4.00 -6.92 18.94
N LEU A 251 -5.03 -6.29 18.40
CA LEU A 251 -5.10 -4.84 18.30
C LEU A 251 -5.75 -4.22 19.55
N GLU A 252 -5.21 -4.54 20.71
CA GLU A 252 -5.58 -4.01 22.01
C GLU A 252 -4.58 -2.92 22.43
N PRO A 253 -5.01 -1.67 22.68
CA PRO A 253 -4.09 -0.53 22.85
C PRO A 253 -3.01 -0.73 23.91
N GLU A 254 -3.35 -1.30 25.08
CA GLU A 254 -2.37 -1.55 26.13
C GLU A 254 -1.35 -2.62 25.72
N ALA A 255 -1.80 -3.72 25.10
CA ALA A 255 -0.92 -4.78 24.60
C ALA A 255 -0.01 -4.25 23.47
N MET A 256 -0.53 -3.39 22.60
CA MET A 256 0.26 -2.72 21.54
C MET A 256 1.34 -1.82 22.14
N ALA A 257 1.00 -0.99 23.12
CA ALA A 257 1.96 -0.13 23.81
C ALA A 257 3.04 -0.93 24.56
N LYS A 258 2.64 -2.01 25.25
CA LYS A 258 3.58 -2.93 25.92
C LYS A 258 4.55 -3.58 24.93
N SER A 259 4.05 -3.97 23.75
CA SER A 259 4.90 -4.50 22.66
C SER A 259 5.91 -3.46 22.18
N ILE A 260 5.50 -2.18 22.01
CA ILE A 260 6.40 -1.09 21.62
C ILE A 260 7.48 -0.90 22.70
N ARG A 261 7.11 -0.72 23.96
CA ARG A 261 8.06 -0.52 25.08
C ARG A 261 9.08 -1.63 25.20
N LYS A 262 8.64 -2.87 25.01
CA LYS A 262 9.51 -4.06 25.09
C LYS A 262 10.50 -4.14 23.93
N ASN A 263 10.02 -3.95 22.71
CA ASN A 263 10.78 -4.31 21.51
C ASN A 263 11.58 -3.14 20.92
N LEU A 264 11.16 -1.90 21.14
CA LEU A 264 11.80 -0.74 20.54
C LEU A 264 13.27 -0.56 20.96
N PRO A 265 13.66 -0.64 22.25
CA PRO A 265 15.06 -0.57 22.64
C PRO A 265 15.90 -1.70 22.05
N LEU A 266 15.39 -2.94 22.15
CA LEU A 266 16.07 -4.14 21.66
C LEU A 266 16.30 -4.15 20.15
N PHE A 267 15.41 -3.49 19.38
CA PHE A 267 15.55 -3.40 17.94
C PHE A 267 16.82 -2.66 17.52
N TYR A 268 17.09 -1.52 18.13
CA TYR A 268 18.25 -0.69 17.77
C TYR A 268 19.61 -1.25 18.24
N GLU A 269 19.61 -2.28 19.08
CA GLU A 269 20.81 -3.04 19.43
C GLU A 269 21.20 -4.06 18.33
N GLN A 270 20.25 -4.44 17.45
CA GLN A 270 20.40 -5.50 16.44
C GLN A 270 20.82 -4.90 15.06
N LYS A 271 22.02 -4.32 14.97
CA LYS A 271 22.49 -3.63 13.75
C LYS A 271 22.44 -4.51 12.50
N GLU A 272 22.93 -5.76 12.60
CA GLU A 272 22.91 -6.71 11.48
C GLU A 272 21.49 -6.98 10.96
N LYS A 273 20.54 -7.16 11.86
CA LYS A 273 19.12 -7.36 11.49
C LYS A 273 18.53 -6.13 10.82
N ILE A 274 18.93 -4.92 11.25
CA ILE A 274 18.51 -3.66 10.61
C ILE A 274 19.05 -3.60 9.17
N ASP A 275 20.30 -3.97 8.93
CA ASP A 275 20.89 -3.99 7.61
C ASP A 275 20.22 -5.03 6.71
N GLN A 276 19.97 -6.24 7.20
CA GLN A 276 19.18 -7.26 6.47
C GLN A 276 17.76 -6.77 6.13
N MET A 277 17.11 -6.05 7.04
CA MET A 277 15.79 -5.45 6.79
C MET A 277 15.84 -4.41 5.68
N LYS A 278 16.88 -3.57 5.63
CA LYS A 278 17.07 -2.59 4.55
C LYS A 278 17.28 -3.29 3.21
N GLU A 279 18.12 -4.32 3.16
CA GLU A 279 18.34 -5.12 1.96
C GLU A 279 17.05 -5.78 1.48
N HIS A 280 16.25 -6.32 2.42
CA HIS A 280 14.93 -6.84 2.09
C HIS A 280 14.04 -5.74 1.47
N ALA A 281 13.98 -4.54 2.07
CA ALA A 281 13.21 -3.42 1.54
C ALA A 281 13.69 -2.99 0.14
N TYR A 282 15.01 -2.96 -0.12
CA TYR A 282 15.58 -2.64 -1.43
C TYR A 282 15.30 -3.72 -2.49
N SER A 283 14.98 -4.95 -2.05
CA SER A 283 14.61 -6.01 -2.98
C SER A 283 13.31 -5.73 -3.74
N PHE A 284 12.45 -4.82 -3.24
CA PHE A 284 11.23 -4.36 -3.90
C PHE A 284 11.50 -3.17 -4.84
N SER A 285 12.48 -3.28 -5.73
CA SER A 285 12.85 -2.17 -6.61
C SER A 285 11.95 -2.07 -7.85
N TYR A 286 11.85 -0.85 -8.42
CA TYR A 286 11.17 -0.63 -9.70
C TYR A 286 11.80 -1.43 -10.84
N GLU A 287 13.13 -1.61 -10.83
CA GLU A 287 13.85 -2.37 -11.85
C GLU A 287 13.40 -3.83 -11.88
N LYS A 288 13.29 -4.46 -10.70
CA LYS A 288 12.79 -5.85 -10.58
C LYS A 288 11.33 -5.96 -11.00
N HIS A 289 10.49 -5.01 -10.57
CA HIS A 289 9.08 -4.96 -10.95
C HIS A 289 8.89 -4.83 -12.47
N ILE A 290 9.59 -3.88 -13.08
CA ILE A 290 9.52 -3.64 -14.53
C ILE A 290 10.07 -4.84 -15.29
N LYS A 291 11.21 -5.40 -14.85
CA LYS A 291 11.80 -6.59 -15.48
C LYS A 291 10.81 -7.77 -15.45
N ALA A 292 10.16 -8.03 -14.33
CA ALA A 292 9.19 -9.13 -14.22
C ALA A 292 8.02 -8.98 -15.21
N TYR A 293 7.53 -7.75 -15.44
CA TYR A 293 6.50 -7.53 -16.46
C TYR A 293 7.04 -7.62 -17.88
N ILE A 294 8.26 -7.16 -18.15
CA ILE A 294 8.90 -7.31 -19.47
C ILE A 294 9.08 -8.80 -19.78
N ASP A 295 9.59 -9.58 -18.84
CA ASP A 295 9.77 -11.03 -18.99
C ASP A 295 8.43 -11.72 -19.26
N LEU A 296 7.36 -11.34 -18.54
CA LEU A 296 6.00 -11.83 -18.78
C LEU A 296 5.48 -11.47 -20.18
N TYR A 297 5.74 -10.24 -20.67
CA TYR A 297 5.32 -9.86 -22.01
C TYR A 297 6.04 -10.68 -23.08
N HIS A 298 7.34 -10.90 -22.94
CA HIS A 298 8.11 -11.74 -23.87
C HIS A 298 7.63 -13.20 -23.86
N GLU A 299 7.38 -13.76 -22.68
CA GLU A 299 6.84 -15.10 -22.52
C GLU A 299 5.50 -15.25 -23.27
N LEU A 300 4.58 -14.31 -23.06
CA LEU A 300 3.27 -14.34 -23.72
C LEU A 300 3.36 -14.15 -25.23
N LEU A 301 4.31 -13.36 -25.73
CA LEU A 301 4.52 -13.16 -27.17
C LEU A 301 5.20 -14.37 -27.85
N SER A 302 5.99 -15.14 -27.09
CA SER A 302 6.69 -16.33 -27.59
C SER A 302 5.84 -17.59 -27.52
N ALA A 303 4.78 -17.59 -26.71
CA ALA A 303 3.82 -18.70 -26.65
C ALA A 303 2.83 -18.58 -27.82
N GLU A 304 3.07 -19.38 -28.89
CA GLU A 304 2.17 -19.55 -30.03
C GLU A 304 0.93 -20.37 -29.67
#